data_f27a3b690c6da49eb1aaa435dfa3580a
#
_entry.id   f27a3b690c6da49eb1aaa435dfa3580a
#
_cell.length_a   1.000
_cell.length_b   1.000
_cell.length_c   1.000
_cell.angle_alpha   90.00
_cell.angle_beta   90.00
_cell.angle_gamma   90.00
#
_symmetry.space_group_name_H-M   'P 1'
#
loop_
_entity.id
_entity.type
_entity.pdbx_description
1 polymer ?
#
loop_
_entity_poly.entity_id
_entity_poly.type
_entity_poly.pdbx_seq_one_letter_code
_entity_poly.pdbx_strand_id
1 'polypeptide(L)'
;GVRLVGSEMCIRDSRNIVTQWLMAQMGYVGPILGQHHQFHHYNPGKSKFGEERYFRISRSIYKDLDNRLSNSKYLAGNDYSIADIATWPWIARHDWHDIGLKNHASLCRWYEEIANRSAVKKGYDYLNKGEKIPMP
;
A
#
# COMPACT_ATOMS: atom_id res chain seq x y z
N GLY A 1 -28.58 -22.47 16.78
CA GLY A 1 -27.16 -22.63 17.19
C GLY A 1 -26.18 -22.69 16.01
N VAL A 2 -26.55 -23.27 14.90
CA VAL A 2 -25.67 -23.44 13.72
C VAL A 2 -25.38 -22.12 12.98
N ARG A 3 -26.26 -21.15 13.05
CA ARG A 3 -26.12 -19.85 12.38
C ARG A 3 -25.07 -18.94 13.02
N LEU A 4 -24.86 -19.05 14.33
CA LEU A 4 -23.87 -18.26 15.08
C LEU A 4 -22.44 -18.76 14.80
N VAL A 5 -22.25 -20.07 14.70
CA VAL A 5 -20.92 -20.66 14.39
C VAL A 5 -20.42 -20.25 13.02
N GLY A 6 -21.27 -20.20 12.00
CA GLY A 6 -20.90 -19.73 10.65
C GLY A 6 -20.51 -18.26 10.61
N SER A 7 -21.23 -17.38 11.32
CA SER A 7 -20.92 -15.95 11.37
C SER A 7 -19.63 -15.66 12.14
N GLU A 8 -19.34 -16.36 13.23
CA GLU A 8 -18.09 -16.21 13.98
C GLU A 8 -16.88 -16.70 13.19
N MET A 9 -17.00 -17.77 12.42
CA MET A 9 -15.95 -18.23 11.51
C MET A 9 -15.66 -17.19 10.43
N CYS A 10 -16.68 -16.64 9.77
CA CYS A 10 -16.49 -15.61 8.75
C CYS A 10 -15.85 -14.34 9.32
N ILE A 11 -16.25 -13.89 10.50
CA ILE A 11 -15.63 -12.74 11.18
C ILE A 11 -14.18 -13.02 11.53
N ARG A 12 -13.86 -14.22 12.00
CA ARG A 12 -12.50 -14.63 12.32
C ARG A 12 -11.62 -14.70 11.09
N ASP A 13 -12.12 -15.27 10.00
CA ASP A 13 -11.39 -15.38 8.73
C ASP A 13 -11.12 -14.01 8.14
N SER A 14 -12.10 -13.11 8.12
CA SER A 14 -11.92 -11.73 7.68
C SER A 14 -10.87 -10.99 8.52
N ARG A 15 -10.89 -11.16 9.84
CA ARG A 15 -9.89 -10.58 10.75
C ARG A 15 -8.49 -11.15 10.48
N ASN A 16 -8.37 -12.44 10.22
CA ASN A 16 -7.10 -13.08 9.91
C ASN A 16 -6.51 -12.52 8.61
N ILE A 17 -7.32 -12.35 7.58
CA ILE A 17 -6.88 -11.76 6.30
C ILE A 17 -6.39 -10.33 6.49
N VAL A 18 -7.13 -9.51 7.24
CA VAL A 18 -6.71 -8.13 7.59
C VAL A 18 -5.36 -8.15 8.31
N THR A 19 -5.20 -9.04 9.29
CA THR A 19 -3.95 -9.18 10.06
C THR A 19 -2.79 -9.62 9.17
N GLN A 20 -3.00 -10.57 8.25
CA GLN A 20 -1.97 -11.02 7.30
C GLN A 20 -1.47 -9.87 6.42
N TRP A 21 -2.38 -9.06 5.87
CA TRP A 21 -2.00 -7.92 5.03
C TRP A 21 -1.35 -6.79 5.84
N LEU A 22 -1.79 -6.59 7.09
CA LEU A 22 -1.13 -5.65 7.99
C LEU A 22 0.31 -6.11 8.30
N MET A 23 0.53 -7.40 8.54
CA MET A 23 1.87 -7.95 8.75
C MET A 23 2.73 -7.90 7.47
N ALA A 24 2.15 -8.15 6.31
CA ALA A 24 2.83 -7.96 5.02
C ALA A 24 3.28 -6.50 4.83
N GLN A 25 2.45 -5.54 5.22
CA GLN A 25 2.84 -4.13 5.18
C GLN A 25 3.99 -3.85 6.15
N MET A 26 3.88 -4.30 7.41
CA MET A 26 4.88 -4.03 8.46
C MET A 26 6.22 -4.72 8.22
N GLY A 27 6.21 -5.95 7.69
CA GLY A 27 7.42 -6.76 7.48
C GLY A 27 8.04 -6.65 6.09
N TYR A 28 7.29 -6.19 5.10
CA TYR A 28 7.73 -6.22 3.71
C TYR A 28 7.53 -4.88 2.99
N VAL A 29 6.29 -4.42 2.81
CA VAL A 29 6.00 -3.22 2.00
C VAL A 29 6.70 -1.98 2.56
N GLY A 30 6.44 -1.65 3.82
CA GLY A 30 7.00 -0.47 4.48
C GLY A 30 8.52 -0.49 4.54
N PRO A 31 9.14 -1.51 5.13
CA PRO A 31 10.60 -1.57 5.26
C PRO A 31 11.34 -1.53 3.92
N ILE A 32 10.85 -2.23 2.90
CA ILE A 32 11.52 -2.27 1.59
C ILE A 32 11.36 -0.95 0.84
N LEU A 33 10.17 -0.36 0.80
CA LEU A 33 9.97 0.95 0.18
C LEU A 33 10.75 2.04 0.92
N GLY A 34 10.87 1.94 2.25
CA GLY A 34 11.71 2.81 3.05
C GLY A 34 13.19 2.72 2.68
N GLN A 35 13.73 1.52 2.47
CA GLN A 35 15.10 1.33 1.98
C GLN A 35 15.24 1.84 0.53
N HIS A 36 14.24 1.63 -0.31
CA HIS A 36 14.24 2.19 -1.66
C HIS A 36 14.31 3.73 -1.62
N HIS A 37 13.51 4.40 -0.77
CA HIS A 37 13.63 5.83 -0.56
C HIS A 37 15.04 6.23 -0.13
N GLN A 38 15.64 5.48 0.79
CA GLN A 38 16.97 5.76 1.31
C GLN A 38 18.05 5.75 0.21
N PHE A 39 18.02 4.74 -0.66
CA PHE A 39 19.03 4.58 -1.69
C PHE A 39 18.72 5.36 -2.97
N HIS A 40 17.48 5.37 -3.42
CA HIS A 40 17.11 5.95 -4.71
C HIS A 40 16.78 7.44 -4.62
N HIS A 41 16.03 7.87 -3.57
CA HIS A 41 15.56 9.25 -3.46
C HIS A 41 16.51 10.14 -2.63
N TYR A 42 16.93 9.69 -1.43
CA TYR A 42 17.73 10.51 -0.53
C TYR A 42 19.25 10.45 -0.79
N ASN A 43 19.77 9.33 -1.28
CA ASN A 43 21.20 9.11 -1.47
C ASN A 43 21.51 8.48 -2.84
N PRO A 44 21.04 9.08 -3.95
CA PRO A 44 21.31 8.51 -5.28
C PRO A 44 22.80 8.46 -5.57
N GLY A 45 23.24 7.37 -6.20
CA GLY A 45 24.64 7.14 -6.58
C GLY A 45 25.58 6.71 -5.45
N LYS A 46 25.10 6.64 -4.18
CA LYS A 46 25.95 6.24 -3.04
C LYS A 46 26.19 4.74 -2.96
N SER A 47 25.28 3.92 -3.46
CA SER A 47 25.40 2.47 -3.47
C SER A 47 24.64 1.87 -4.65
N LYS A 48 25.32 1.59 -5.74
CA LYS A 48 24.74 0.93 -6.92
C LYS A 48 24.04 -0.39 -6.54
N PHE A 49 24.67 -1.20 -5.72
CA PHE A 49 24.09 -2.46 -5.25
C PHE A 49 22.78 -2.25 -4.47
N GLY A 50 22.75 -1.27 -3.55
CA GLY A 50 21.55 -0.95 -2.77
C GLY A 50 20.41 -0.44 -3.66
N GLU A 51 20.72 0.49 -4.56
CA GLU A 51 19.75 1.04 -5.51
C GLU A 51 19.12 -0.06 -6.38
N GLU A 52 19.94 -0.85 -7.06
CA GLU A 52 19.46 -1.94 -7.94
C GLU A 52 18.66 -3.00 -7.17
N ARG A 53 19.15 -3.38 -5.98
CA ARG A 53 18.47 -4.38 -5.13
C ARG A 53 17.08 -3.91 -4.71
N TYR A 54 17.00 -2.73 -4.09
CA TYR A 54 15.74 -2.24 -3.53
C TYR A 54 14.78 -1.77 -4.61
N PHE A 55 15.25 -1.23 -5.72
CA PHE A 55 14.41 -0.96 -6.88
C PHE A 55 13.73 -2.23 -7.43
N ARG A 56 14.50 -3.30 -7.61
CA ARG A 56 13.96 -4.58 -8.07
C ARG A 56 12.91 -5.14 -7.13
N ILE A 57 13.16 -5.13 -5.81
CA ILE A 57 12.20 -5.65 -4.82
C ILE A 57 10.97 -4.74 -4.76
N SER A 58 11.12 -3.44 -4.84
CA SER A 58 9.99 -2.48 -4.87
C SER A 58 9.09 -2.69 -6.09
N ARG A 59 9.65 -3.00 -7.25
CA ARG A 59 8.86 -3.41 -8.43
C ARG A 59 8.06 -4.69 -8.19
N SER A 60 8.63 -5.65 -7.46
CA SER A 60 7.90 -6.86 -7.08
C SER A 60 6.75 -6.55 -6.14
N ILE A 61 6.94 -5.66 -5.16
CA ILE A 61 5.87 -5.19 -4.27
C ILE A 61 4.70 -4.59 -5.06
N TYR A 62 4.98 -3.71 -6.03
CA TYR A 62 3.94 -3.13 -6.87
C TYR A 62 3.15 -4.20 -7.63
N LYS A 63 3.85 -5.17 -8.20
CA LYS A 63 3.24 -6.30 -8.90
C LYS A 63 2.39 -7.17 -7.97
N ASP A 64 2.88 -7.47 -6.77
CA ASP A 64 2.17 -8.29 -5.79
C ASP A 64 0.89 -7.60 -5.29
N LEU A 65 0.97 -6.30 -5.00
CA LEU A 65 -0.19 -5.50 -4.62
C LEU A 65 -1.20 -5.39 -5.78
N ASP A 66 -0.75 -5.15 -7.01
CA ASP A 66 -1.60 -5.08 -8.18
C ASP A 66 -2.32 -6.40 -8.42
N ASN A 67 -1.61 -7.54 -8.38
CA ASN A 67 -2.18 -8.87 -8.49
C ASN A 67 -3.22 -9.14 -7.40
N ARG A 68 -2.96 -8.73 -6.16
CA ARG A 68 -3.93 -8.87 -5.07
C ARG A 68 -5.19 -8.06 -5.36
N LEU A 69 -5.04 -6.81 -5.75
CA LEU A 69 -6.13 -5.87 -5.99
C LEU A 69 -6.89 -6.13 -7.29
N SER A 70 -6.35 -6.94 -8.21
CA SER A 70 -7.11 -7.41 -9.38
C SER A 70 -8.23 -8.39 -9.01
N ASN A 71 -8.12 -9.07 -7.86
CA ASN A 71 -9.08 -10.04 -7.37
C ASN A 71 -9.92 -9.56 -6.18
N SER A 72 -9.67 -8.34 -5.70
CA SER A 72 -10.42 -7.77 -4.56
C SER A 72 -10.44 -6.25 -4.63
N LYS A 73 -11.46 -5.68 -4.00
CA LYS A 73 -11.61 -4.22 -3.96
C LYS A 73 -10.51 -3.56 -3.12
N TYR A 74 -10.21 -4.14 -1.95
CA TYR A 74 -9.20 -3.70 -1.00
C TYR A 74 -8.26 -4.86 -0.65
N LEU A 75 -7.17 -4.58 0.09
CA LEU A 75 -6.14 -5.57 0.40
C LEU A 75 -6.68 -6.80 1.14
N ALA A 76 -7.59 -6.59 2.07
CA ALA A 76 -8.18 -7.70 2.86
C ALA A 76 -9.50 -8.25 2.30
N GLY A 77 -9.99 -7.73 1.16
CA GLY A 77 -11.25 -8.17 0.56
C GLY A 77 -12.08 -7.01 0.02
N ASN A 78 -13.39 -7.02 0.29
CA ASN A 78 -14.31 -6.02 -0.24
C ASN A 78 -14.47 -4.80 0.66
N ASP A 79 -14.01 -4.88 1.91
CA ASP A 79 -14.15 -3.83 2.91
C ASP A 79 -12.83 -3.10 3.16
N TYR A 80 -12.91 -1.78 3.26
CA TYR A 80 -11.78 -0.93 3.63
C TYR A 80 -11.34 -1.21 5.07
N SER A 81 -10.06 -1.48 5.28
CA SER A 81 -9.53 -1.95 6.54
C SER A 81 -8.24 -1.23 6.97
N ILE A 82 -7.76 -1.55 8.17
CA ILE A 82 -6.47 -1.05 8.67
C ILE A 82 -5.29 -1.49 7.81
N ALA A 83 -5.41 -2.59 7.05
CA ALA A 83 -4.37 -3.02 6.11
C ALA A 83 -4.20 -1.99 4.98
N ASP A 84 -5.30 -1.44 4.46
CA ASP A 84 -5.29 -0.38 3.46
C ASP A 84 -4.77 0.93 4.04
N ILE A 85 -5.22 1.29 5.24
CA ILE A 85 -4.79 2.50 5.96
C ILE A 85 -3.28 2.49 6.19
N ALA A 86 -2.70 1.35 6.56
CA ALA A 86 -1.28 1.23 6.83
C ALA A 86 -0.42 1.17 5.55
N THR A 87 -0.97 0.62 4.44
CA THR A 87 -0.23 0.43 3.19
C THR A 87 -0.26 1.67 2.30
N TRP A 88 -1.39 2.35 2.24
CA TRP A 88 -1.62 3.47 1.32
C TRP A 88 -0.58 4.60 1.45
N PRO A 89 -0.14 5.05 2.64
CA PRO A 89 0.84 6.12 2.78
C PRO A 89 2.20 5.82 2.13
N TRP A 90 2.57 4.54 2.03
CA TRP A 90 3.79 4.12 1.35
C TRP A 90 3.66 4.28 -0.16
N ILE A 91 2.51 3.90 -0.73
CA ILE A 91 2.24 4.09 -2.15
C ILE A 91 2.01 5.58 -2.49
N ALA A 92 1.56 6.39 -1.54
CA ALA A 92 1.43 7.84 -1.71
C ALA A 92 2.78 8.57 -1.97
N ARG A 93 3.89 7.86 -1.86
CA ARG A 93 5.23 8.31 -2.29
C ARG A 93 5.65 7.74 -3.64
N HIS A 94 4.71 7.34 -4.48
CA HIS A 94 4.99 6.70 -5.79
C HIS A 94 5.92 7.52 -6.69
N ASP A 95 5.90 8.86 -6.58
CA ASP A 95 6.81 9.76 -7.31
C ASP A 95 8.29 9.50 -6.97
N TRP A 96 8.57 9.05 -5.73
CA TRP A 96 9.93 8.74 -5.28
C TRP A 96 10.38 7.34 -5.68
N HIS A 97 9.45 6.50 -6.14
CA HIS A 97 9.74 5.11 -6.46
C HIS A 97 10.25 4.90 -7.87
N ASP A 98 9.88 5.81 -8.80
CA ASP A 98 10.24 5.74 -10.23
C ASP A 98 9.85 4.39 -10.87
N ILE A 99 8.73 3.81 -10.43
CA ILE A 99 8.21 2.52 -10.92
C ILE A 99 7.08 2.72 -11.92
N GLY A 100 6.32 3.81 -11.76
CA GLY A 100 5.16 4.13 -12.59
C GLY A 100 3.87 3.44 -12.09
N LEU A 101 3.15 4.11 -11.20
CA LEU A 101 1.90 3.60 -10.62
C LEU A 101 0.84 3.29 -11.69
N LYS A 102 0.76 4.09 -12.77
CA LYS A 102 -0.15 3.87 -13.90
C LYS A 102 0.03 2.54 -14.61
N ASN A 103 1.20 1.93 -14.53
CA ASN A 103 1.49 0.63 -15.14
C ASN A 103 0.85 -0.54 -14.36
N HIS A 104 0.23 -0.26 -13.22
CA HIS A 104 -0.38 -1.21 -12.30
C HIS A 104 -1.85 -0.83 -12.08
N ALA A 105 -2.72 -1.24 -13.01
CA ALA A 105 -4.09 -0.75 -13.11
C ALA A 105 -4.94 -0.94 -11.86
N SER A 106 -4.84 -2.10 -11.21
CA SER A 106 -5.62 -2.42 -10.01
C SER A 106 -5.09 -1.67 -8.78
N LEU A 107 -3.78 -1.54 -8.67
CA LEU A 107 -3.13 -0.75 -7.61
C LEU A 107 -3.43 0.75 -7.79
N CYS A 108 -3.41 1.25 -9.03
CA CYS A 108 -3.75 2.64 -9.36
C CYS A 108 -5.21 2.95 -8.98
N ARG A 109 -6.16 2.08 -9.39
CA ARG A 109 -7.57 2.19 -8.99
C ARG A 109 -7.75 2.27 -7.47
N TRP A 110 -7.13 1.34 -6.74
CA TRP A 110 -7.17 1.29 -5.29
C TRP A 110 -6.58 2.56 -4.66
N TYR A 111 -5.46 3.03 -5.19
CA TYR A 111 -4.81 4.25 -4.75
C TYR A 111 -5.72 5.47 -4.90
N GLU A 112 -6.30 5.67 -6.08
CA GLU A 112 -7.18 6.80 -6.39
C GLU A 112 -8.47 6.77 -5.56
N GLU A 113 -9.08 5.59 -5.38
CA GLU A 113 -10.28 5.43 -4.57
C GLU A 113 -10.03 5.89 -3.12
N ILE A 114 -8.90 5.50 -2.53
CA ILE A 114 -8.53 5.92 -1.18
C ILE A 114 -8.13 7.40 -1.12
N ALA A 115 -7.36 7.89 -2.08
CA ALA A 115 -6.98 9.30 -2.20
C ALA A 115 -8.19 10.24 -2.23
N ASN A 116 -9.30 9.79 -2.81
CA ASN A 116 -10.53 10.57 -2.91
C ASN A 116 -11.37 10.62 -1.63
N ARG A 117 -11.06 9.83 -0.61
CA ARG A 117 -11.75 9.88 0.69
C ARG A 117 -11.50 11.20 1.40
N SER A 118 -12.56 11.83 1.90
CA SER A 118 -12.45 13.13 2.60
C SER A 118 -11.53 13.06 3.82
N ALA A 119 -11.57 11.96 4.57
CA ALA A 119 -10.71 11.73 5.73
C ALA A 119 -9.22 11.64 5.33
N VAL A 120 -8.91 11.00 4.19
CA VAL A 120 -7.54 10.87 3.68
C VAL A 120 -7.02 12.22 3.23
N LYS A 121 -7.82 13.01 2.50
CA LYS A 121 -7.46 14.38 2.10
C LYS A 121 -7.17 15.28 3.29
N LYS A 122 -8.01 15.22 4.34
CA LYS A 122 -7.80 15.96 5.58
C LYS A 122 -6.56 15.50 6.33
N GLY A 123 -6.33 14.17 6.41
CA GLY A 123 -5.17 13.60 7.09
C GLY A 123 -3.85 13.87 6.37
N TYR A 124 -3.87 13.94 5.05
CA TYR A 124 -2.69 14.22 4.25
C TYR A 124 -2.19 15.67 4.45
N ASP A 125 -3.10 16.62 4.53
CA ASP A 125 -2.80 18.03 4.83
C ASP A 125 -3.10 18.38 6.30
N TYR A 126 -2.73 17.50 7.23
CA TYR A 126 -3.02 17.67 8.67
C TYR A 126 -2.49 19.00 9.24
N LEU A 127 -1.36 19.47 8.75
CA LEU A 127 -0.75 20.74 9.21
C LEU A 127 -1.26 21.97 8.44
N ASN A 128 -2.26 21.82 7.58
CA ASN A 128 -2.84 22.90 6.75
C ASN A 128 -1.79 23.70 5.95
N LYS A 129 -0.79 23.00 5.42
CA LYS A 129 0.28 23.58 4.60
C LYS A 129 -0.04 23.60 3.11
N GLY A 130 -1.23 23.17 2.71
CA GLY A 130 -1.65 23.05 1.33
C GLY A 130 -1.04 21.83 0.63
N GLU A 131 -0.63 20.81 1.38
CA GLU A 131 -0.08 19.58 0.82
C GLU A 131 -1.14 18.82 0.03
N LYS A 132 -0.81 18.50 -1.21
CA LYS A 132 -1.70 17.75 -2.11
C LYS A 132 -1.23 16.31 -2.24
N ILE A 133 -2.20 15.39 -2.25
CA ILE A 133 -1.92 13.99 -2.54
C ILE A 133 -1.38 13.89 -3.97
N PRO A 134 -0.19 13.27 -4.18
CA PRO A 134 0.33 13.01 -5.52
C PRO A 134 -0.65 12.11 -6.29
N MET A 135 -1.10 12.55 -7.46
CA MET A 135 -1.97 11.74 -8.32
C MET A 135 -1.13 11.13 -9.44
N PRO A 136 -1.43 9.87 -9.84
CA PRO A 136 -0.71 9.18 -10.90
C PRO A 136 -0.69 9.92 -12.23
#